data_ef5e13dd258f4b0662c0fe9482216b46
#
_entry.id   ef5e13dd258f4b0662c0fe9482216b46
#
_cell.length_a   1.000
_cell.length_b   1.000
_cell.length_c   1.000
_cell.angle_alpha   90.00
_cell.angle_beta   90.00
_cell.angle_gamma   90.00
#
_symmetry.space_group_name_H-M   'P 1'
#
loop_
_entity.id
_entity.type
_entity.pdbx_description
1 polymer ?
#
loop_
_entity_poly.entity_id
_entity_poly.type
_entity_poly.pdbx_seq_one_letter_code
_entity_poly.pdbx_strand_id
1 'polypeptide(L)'
;MRKTKIVCTMGPSTDKPGILRQLMENGMNVARFNFSHGDYEEHKGRFDKVRALSKELDLPIACMLDTKGPEIRLGEFKNGVEKLVTGQKFTLTSRNVEGTNEICSVTYKDLPRDVKAGGRIMLDDGLIELRIDEVGDTDINCTVCNDGTIKTKKGVNVPGVHLTMPYMSQRDTSDILFGIEQGFDLISASFARNAQDIMEIYIRIQSYLQMDMCITIVIQSSYMRKKIQRQHIRKLMEEITIRCGRIKVITILPTGQRQQIQLVLKLPEHRVTQLL
;
A
#
# COMPACT_ATOMS: atom_id res chain seq x y z
N MET A 1 28.75 1.68 -6.47
CA MET A 1 27.27 1.55 -6.56
C MET A 1 26.64 2.34 -5.41
N ARG A 2 25.62 3.18 -5.65
CA ARG A 2 24.95 3.94 -4.58
C ARG A 2 24.20 2.98 -3.65
N LYS A 3 24.35 3.12 -2.32
CA LYS A 3 23.62 2.31 -1.33
C LYS A 3 22.13 2.66 -1.28
N THR A 4 21.75 3.91 -1.54
CA THR A 4 20.36 4.37 -1.61
C THR A 4 19.80 4.16 -3.01
N LYS A 5 18.63 3.55 -3.10
CA LYS A 5 17.89 3.35 -4.36
C LYS A 5 16.80 4.40 -4.50
N ILE A 6 16.66 4.96 -5.70
CA ILE A 6 15.65 5.96 -6.03
C ILE A 6 14.47 5.27 -6.69
N VAL A 7 13.30 5.37 -6.06
CA VAL A 7 12.02 4.85 -6.55
C VAL A 7 11.18 6.01 -7.05
N CYS A 8 10.79 5.97 -8.33
CA CYS A 8 9.91 6.99 -8.93
C CYS A 8 8.58 6.36 -9.32
N THR A 9 7.47 7.01 -8.94
CA THR A 9 6.13 6.55 -9.32
C THR A 9 5.83 7.00 -10.75
N MET A 10 5.43 6.05 -11.59
CA MET A 10 4.98 6.29 -12.96
C MET A 10 3.53 6.81 -12.94
N GLY A 11 3.26 7.85 -13.72
CA GLY A 11 1.96 8.49 -13.79
C GLY A 11 1.98 9.70 -14.73
N PRO A 12 0.91 10.52 -14.79
CA PRO A 12 0.78 11.61 -15.75
C PRO A 12 1.95 12.60 -15.77
N SER A 13 2.59 12.83 -14.63
CA SER A 13 3.77 13.71 -14.55
C SER A 13 4.99 13.15 -15.26
N THR A 14 5.15 11.81 -15.27
CA THR A 14 6.27 11.12 -15.94
C THR A 14 5.98 10.83 -17.41
N ASP A 15 4.72 10.97 -17.85
CA ASP A 15 4.32 10.81 -19.26
C ASP A 15 4.72 11.99 -20.14
N LYS A 16 5.09 13.12 -19.53
CA LYS A 16 5.57 14.31 -20.27
C LYS A 16 6.86 14.00 -21.04
N PRO A 17 7.02 14.54 -22.26
CA PRO A 17 8.19 14.29 -23.09
C PRO A 17 9.53 14.53 -22.34
N GLY A 18 10.46 13.58 -22.44
CA GLY A 18 11.79 13.67 -21.87
C GLY A 18 11.91 13.44 -20.35
N ILE A 19 10.82 13.51 -19.57
CA ILE A 19 10.89 13.38 -18.11
C ILE A 19 11.36 11.99 -17.68
N LEU A 20 10.83 10.93 -18.28
CA LEU A 20 11.24 9.57 -17.93
C LEU A 20 12.74 9.34 -18.21
N ARG A 21 13.25 9.83 -19.34
CA ARG A 21 14.68 9.78 -19.67
C ARG A 21 15.53 10.51 -18.62
N GLN A 22 15.15 11.75 -18.29
CA GLN A 22 15.86 12.54 -17.28
C GLN A 22 15.88 11.85 -15.90
N LEU A 23 14.76 11.21 -15.48
CA LEU A 23 14.71 10.44 -14.23
C LEU A 23 15.71 9.28 -14.24
N MET A 24 15.80 8.52 -15.34
CA MET A 24 16.71 7.40 -15.47
C MET A 24 18.17 7.87 -15.47
N GLU A 25 18.52 8.88 -16.27
CA GLU A 25 19.87 9.46 -16.36
C GLU A 25 20.33 10.09 -15.04
N ASN A 26 19.39 10.64 -14.24
CA ASN A 26 19.65 11.19 -12.91
C ASN A 26 19.64 10.14 -11.78
N GLY A 27 19.54 8.86 -12.12
CA GLY A 27 19.79 7.75 -11.20
C GLY A 27 18.57 7.09 -10.60
N MET A 28 17.42 7.17 -11.27
CA MET A 28 16.26 6.31 -10.95
C MET A 28 16.68 4.84 -11.03
N ASN A 29 16.28 4.05 -10.04
CA ASN A 29 16.57 2.62 -9.99
C ASN A 29 15.31 1.77 -10.15
N VAL A 30 14.17 2.27 -9.69
CA VAL A 30 12.91 1.54 -9.70
C VAL A 30 11.79 2.44 -10.22
N ALA A 31 11.08 1.96 -11.23
CA ALA A 31 9.82 2.52 -11.71
C ALA A 31 8.67 1.85 -10.94
N ARG A 32 7.96 2.60 -10.10
CA ARG A 32 6.81 2.11 -9.31
C ARG A 32 5.51 2.39 -10.04
N PHE A 33 4.68 1.38 -10.19
CA PHE A 33 3.35 1.43 -10.79
C PHE A 33 2.31 1.19 -9.70
N ASN A 34 1.52 2.22 -9.40
CA ASN A 34 0.52 2.16 -8.34
C ASN A 34 -0.83 1.66 -8.89
N PHE A 35 -1.14 0.39 -8.66
CA PHE A 35 -2.37 -0.26 -9.12
C PHE A 35 -3.64 0.13 -8.35
N SER A 36 -3.52 1.02 -7.35
CA SER A 36 -4.69 1.69 -6.77
C SER A 36 -5.38 2.63 -7.76
N HIS A 37 -4.68 3.07 -8.81
CA HIS A 37 -5.12 4.02 -9.82
C HIS A 37 -4.78 3.51 -11.23
N GLY A 38 -5.48 4.05 -12.23
CA GLY A 38 -5.28 3.67 -13.63
C GLY A 38 -5.88 2.31 -14.00
N ASP A 39 -5.71 1.95 -15.25
CA ASP A 39 -6.10 0.66 -15.80
C ASP A 39 -4.89 -0.12 -16.36
N TYR A 40 -5.11 -1.33 -16.83
CA TYR A 40 -4.04 -2.20 -17.33
C TYR A 40 -3.40 -1.67 -18.62
N GLU A 41 -4.16 -0.98 -19.47
CA GLU A 41 -3.65 -0.42 -20.72
C GLU A 41 -2.68 0.74 -20.42
N GLU A 42 -3.06 1.65 -19.51
CA GLU A 42 -2.18 2.72 -19.05
C GLU A 42 -0.90 2.18 -18.41
N HIS A 43 -1.02 1.19 -17.52
CA HIS A 43 0.14 0.59 -16.86
C HIS A 43 1.05 -0.10 -17.85
N LYS A 44 0.48 -0.85 -18.80
CA LYS A 44 1.25 -1.51 -19.86
C LYS A 44 1.98 -0.51 -20.75
N GLY A 45 1.30 0.54 -21.19
CA GLY A 45 1.91 1.58 -22.03
C GLY A 45 3.11 2.27 -21.34
N ARG A 46 3.00 2.56 -20.04
CA ARG A 46 4.11 3.11 -19.24
C ARG A 46 5.21 2.08 -19.02
N PHE A 47 4.86 0.82 -18.75
CA PHE A 47 5.81 -0.28 -18.59
C PHE A 47 6.65 -0.49 -19.83
N ASP A 48 6.03 -0.57 -21.02
CA ASP A 48 6.72 -0.75 -22.29
C ASP A 48 7.70 0.40 -22.57
N LYS A 49 7.31 1.66 -22.26
CA LYS A 49 8.21 2.83 -22.36
C LYS A 49 9.40 2.73 -21.42
N VAL A 50 9.20 2.30 -20.16
CA VAL A 50 10.29 2.10 -19.19
C VAL A 50 11.26 1.04 -19.69
N ARG A 51 10.76 -0.11 -20.19
CA ARG A 51 11.59 -1.20 -20.71
C ARG A 51 12.37 -0.79 -21.97
N ALA A 52 11.71 -0.10 -22.90
CA ALA A 52 12.36 0.37 -24.13
C ALA A 52 13.50 1.35 -23.81
N LEU A 53 13.24 2.32 -22.95
CA LEU A 53 14.21 3.35 -22.59
C LEU A 53 15.35 2.80 -21.72
N SER A 54 15.06 1.88 -20.80
CA SER A 54 16.05 1.16 -20.01
C SER A 54 17.05 0.40 -20.90
N LYS A 55 16.55 -0.25 -21.98
CA LYS A 55 17.36 -0.94 -22.98
C LYS A 55 18.19 0.04 -23.81
N GLU A 56 17.60 1.15 -24.26
CA GLU A 56 18.26 2.18 -25.06
C GLU A 56 19.43 2.82 -24.29
N LEU A 57 19.23 3.13 -23.01
CA LEU A 57 20.22 3.79 -22.15
C LEU A 57 21.22 2.81 -21.51
N ASP A 58 21.04 1.51 -21.71
CA ASP A 58 21.78 0.43 -21.01
C ASP A 58 21.79 0.61 -19.47
N LEU A 59 20.66 1.09 -18.92
CA LEU A 59 20.46 1.30 -17.49
C LEU A 59 19.53 0.22 -16.93
N PRO A 60 19.94 -0.54 -15.88
CA PRO A 60 19.09 -1.55 -15.26
C PRO A 60 18.02 -0.89 -14.38
N ILE A 61 16.81 -0.71 -14.89
CA ILE A 61 15.68 -0.15 -14.16
C ILE A 61 14.70 -1.28 -13.81
N ALA A 62 14.43 -1.47 -12.51
CA ALA A 62 13.41 -2.42 -12.07
C ALA A 62 12.01 -1.82 -12.19
N CYS A 63 11.03 -2.62 -12.64
CA CYS A 63 9.61 -2.27 -12.62
C CYS A 63 8.94 -2.91 -11.41
N MET A 64 8.28 -2.10 -10.58
CA MET A 64 7.62 -2.52 -9.35
C MET A 64 6.12 -2.30 -9.44
N LEU A 65 5.36 -3.38 -9.33
CA LEU A 65 3.91 -3.36 -9.14
C LEU A 65 3.62 -3.12 -7.66
N ASP A 66 2.85 -2.07 -7.35
CA ASP A 66 2.41 -1.76 -6.00
C ASP A 66 0.91 -2.04 -5.89
N THR A 67 0.54 -3.09 -5.14
CA THR A 67 -0.84 -3.54 -5.01
C THR A 67 -1.68 -2.51 -4.25
N LYS A 68 -2.99 -2.52 -4.46
CA LYS A 68 -3.91 -1.68 -3.71
C LYS A 68 -3.95 -2.09 -2.24
N GLY A 69 -4.02 -3.40 -1.98
CA GLY A 69 -4.16 -3.97 -0.64
C GLY A 69 -5.50 -3.65 0.05
N PRO A 70 -5.69 -4.13 1.29
CA PRO A 70 -6.92 -3.99 2.07
C PRO A 70 -7.04 -2.59 2.70
N GLU A 71 -7.37 -1.58 1.89
CA GLU A 71 -7.51 -0.21 2.33
C GLU A 71 -8.97 0.12 2.71
N ILE A 72 -9.14 0.74 3.88
CA ILE A 72 -10.43 1.30 4.31
C ILE A 72 -10.46 2.78 3.93
N ARG A 73 -11.53 3.22 3.30
CA ARG A 73 -11.75 4.62 2.92
C ARG A 73 -13.08 5.14 3.43
N LEU A 74 -13.14 6.45 3.64
CA LEU A 74 -14.39 7.19 3.83
C LEU A 74 -15.21 7.18 2.55
N GLY A 75 -16.52 7.31 2.69
CA GLY A 75 -17.46 7.57 1.62
C GLY A 75 -17.35 8.97 1.04
N GLU A 76 -18.38 9.36 0.30
CA GLU A 76 -18.47 10.68 -0.30
C GLU A 76 -19.15 11.66 0.66
N PHE A 77 -18.59 12.86 0.78
CA PHE A 77 -19.20 13.97 1.50
C PHE A 77 -20.03 14.80 0.55
N LYS A 78 -21.18 15.29 1.02
CA LYS A 78 -22.13 16.12 0.27
C LYS A 78 -21.46 17.30 -0.44
N ASN A 79 -20.53 17.96 0.24
CA ASN A 79 -19.80 19.11 -0.29
C ASN A 79 -18.36 18.74 -0.75
N GLY A 80 -18.04 17.43 -0.84
CA GLY A 80 -16.70 16.95 -1.16
C GLY A 80 -15.68 17.14 -0.03
N VAL A 81 -15.94 18.04 0.92
CA VAL A 81 -15.05 18.41 2.03
C VAL A 81 -15.86 18.88 3.22
N GLU A 82 -15.43 18.49 4.43
CA GLU A 82 -16.03 18.92 5.70
C GLU A 82 -14.96 19.31 6.71
N LYS A 83 -15.31 20.22 7.65
CA LYS A 83 -14.42 20.63 8.73
C LYS A 83 -14.82 19.91 10.01
N LEU A 84 -13.86 19.27 10.67
CA LEU A 84 -14.02 18.63 11.96
C LEU A 84 -13.30 19.46 13.03
N VAL A 85 -13.94 19.62 14.20
CA VAL A 85 -13.43 20.43 15.32
C VAL A 85 -13.22 19.54 16.53
N THR A 86 -12.17 19.79 17.28
CA THR A 86 -11.83 19.07 18.52
C THR A 86 -13.00 19.04 19.48
N GLY A 87 -13.30 17.85 20.00
CA GLY A 87 -14.38 17.61 20.96
C GLY A 87 -15.75 17.35 20.34
N GLN A 88 -15.95 17.62 19.02
CA GLN A 88 -17.23 17.31 18.39
C GLN A 88 -17.44 15.80 18.27
N LYS A 89 -18.70 15.37 18.18
CA LYS A 89 -19.08 13.99 17.88
C LYS A 89 -19.04 13.78 16.37
N PHE A 90 -18.54 12.60 15.98
CA PHE A 90 -18.49 12.17 14.58
C PHE A 90 -18.73 10.68 14.48
N THR A 91 -19.67 10.26 13.65
CA THR A 91 -20.04 8.85 13.48
C THR A 91 -19.44 8.30 12.19
N LEU A 92 -18.70 7.20 12.29
CA LEU A 92 -18.39 6.35 11.14
C LEU A 92 -19.42 5.24 11.05
N THR A 93 -19.97 5.00 9.86
CA THR A 93 -21.03 4.01 9.68
C THR A 93 -20.75 3.03 8.54
N SER A 94 -21.16 1.76 8.73
CA SER A 94 -21.16 0.75 7.67
C SER A 94 -22.32 0.93 6.69
N ARG A 95 -23.33 1.73 7.02
CA ARG A 95 -24.46 2.08 6.14
C ARG A 95 -23.97 2.97 4.99
N ASN A 96 -24.69 2.94 3.88
CA ASN A 96 -24.43 3.86 2.78
C ASN A 96 -25.16 5.17 3.05
N VAL A 97 -24.41 6.18 3.50
CA VAL A 97 -24.93 7.54 3.76
C VAL A 97 -24.05 8.55 3.05
N GLU A 98 -24.63 9.65 2.62
CA GLU A 98 -23.91 10.83 2.20
C GLU A 98 -23.26 11.49 3.42
N GLY A 99 -21.95 11.72 3.35
CA GLY A 99 -21.17 12.23 4.47
C GLY A 99 -21.46 13.71 4.77
N THR A 100 -21.44 14.04 6.05
CA THR A 100 -21.57 15.40 6.60
C THR A 100 -20.47 15.62 7.64
N ASN A 101 -20.46 16.76 8.32
CA ASN A 101 -19.58 16.99 9.45
C ASN A 101 -19.95 16.18 10.71
N GLU A 102 -21.04 15.40 10.71
CA GLU A 102 -21.50 14.58 11.84
C GLU A 102 -21.37 13.08 11.59
N ILE A 103 -21.47 12.63 10.31
CA ILE A 103 -21.47 11.22 9.95
C ILE A 103 -20.82 11.00 8.59
N CYS A 104 -20.15 9.86 8.42
CA CYS A 104 -19.67 9.41 7.11
C CYS A 104 -19.64 7.89 7.02
N SER A 105 -19.99 7.36 5.84
CA SER A 105 -19.87 5.93 5.55
C SER A 105 -18.40 5.50 5.41
N VAL A 106 -18.12 4.20 5.66
CA VAL A 106 -16.83 3.58 5.40
C VAL A 106 -16.98 2.45 4.40
N THR A 107 -15.92 2.19 3.62
CA THR A 107 -15.90 1.13 2.60
C THR A 107 -15.91 -0.27 3.20
N TYR A 108 -15.28 -0.46 4.37
CA TYR A 108 -15.22 -1.73 5.08
C TYR A 108 -16.43 -1.88 6.02
N LYS A 109 -17.38 -2.74 5.63
CA LYS A 109 -18.68 -2.86 6.29
C LYS A 109 -18.65 -3.57 7.64
N ASP A 110 -17.66 -4.44 7.88
CA ASP A 110 -17.47 -5.13 9.15
C ASP A 110 -16.59 -4.35 10.16
N LEU A 111 -16.19 -3.11 9.83
CA LEU A 111 -15.37 -2.28 10.73
C LEU A 111 -15.97 -2.17 12.15
N PRO A 112 -17.29 -2.01 12.37
CA PRO A 112 -17.86 -1.97 13.70
C PRO A 112 -17.61 -3.24 14.53
N ARG A 113 -17.50 -4.41 13.88
CA ARG A 113 -17.22 -5.69 14.56
C ARG A 113 -15.78 -5.82 15.02
N ASP A 114 -14.84 -5.15 14.33
CA ASP A 114 -13.42 -5.27 14.57
C ASP A 114 -12.91 -4.27 15.61
N VAL A 115 -13.61 -3.17 15.84
CA VAL A 115 -13.19 -2.10 16.74
C VAL A 115 -13.87 -2.16 18.11
N LYS A 116 -13.30 -1.43 19.09
CA LYS A 116 -13.81 -1.38 20.48
C LYS A 116 -13.82 0.04 21.00
N ALA A 117 -14.73 0.35 21.91
CA ALA A 117 -14.70 1.61 22.69
C ALA A 117 -13.33 1.83 23.36
N GLY A 118 -12.89 3.06 23.42
CA GLY A 118 -11.56 3.47 23.88
C GLY A 118 -10.45 3.32 22.83
N GLY A 119 -10.72 2.69 21.68
CA GLY A 119 -9.82 2.61 20.54
C GLY A 119 -9.65 3.94 19.80
N ARG A 120 -8.77 3.96 18.82
CA ARG A 120 -8.50 5.15 17.99
C ARG A 120 -8.67 4.82 16.50
N ILE A 121 -9.18 5.80 15.77
CA ILE A 121 -9.25 5.78 14.32
C ILE A 121 -8.53 7.01 13.79
N MET A 122 -7.72 6.80 12.75
CA MET A 122 -6.94 7.86 12.12
C MET A 122 -7.48 8.09 10.71
N LEU A 123 -7.78 9.33 10.36
CA LEU A 123 -8.26 9.74 9.05
C LEU A 123 -7.18 10.49 8.28
N ASP A 124 -7.17 10.37 6.95
CA ASP A 124 -6.28 11.06 6.01
C ASP A 124 -4.80 10.97 6.43
N ASP A 125 -4.26 9.75 6.46
CA ASP A 125 -2.87 9.46 6.85
C ASP A 125 -2.51 9.95 8.28
N GLY A 126 -3.51 10.01 9.17
CA GLY A 126 -3.32 10.42 10.55
C GLY A 126 -3.37 11.93 10.79
N LEU A 127 -3.85 12.71 9.82
CA LEU A 127 -4.07 14.13 9.98
C LEU A 127 -5.18 14.43 10.99
N ILE A 128 -6.19 13.56 11.09
CA ILE A 128 -7.28 13.66 12.06
C ILE A 128 -7.34 12.37 12.88
N GLU A 129 -7.36 12.51 14.20
CA GLU A 129 -7.55 11.42 15.15
C GLU A 129 -8.96 11.45 15.72
N LEU A 130 -9.61 10.28 15.73
CA LEU A 130 -10.89 10.04 16.39
C LEU A 130 -10.67 9.07 17.55
N ARG A 131 -11.25 9.34 18.71
CA ARG A 131 -11.38 8.39 19.81
C ARG A 131 -12.75 7.72 19.72
N ILE A 132 -12.79 6.40 19.76
CA ILE A 132 -14.03 5.63 19.78
C ILE A 132 -14.67 5.73 21.16
N ASP A 133 -15.87 6.25 21.24
CA ASP A 133 -16.64 6.34 22.48
C ASP A 133 -17.56 5.11 22.66
N GLU A 134 -18.24 4.72 21.58
CA GLU A 134 -19.20 3.62 21.58
C GLU A 134 -19.25 2.94 20.22
N VAL A 135 -19.57 1.64 20.20
CA VAL A 135 -19.71 0.85 18.99
C VAL A 135 -21.06 0.15 18.99
N GLY A 136 -21.88 0.41 17.96
CA GLY A 136 -23.12 -0.30 17.67
C GLY A 136 -22.96 -1.30 16.53
N ASP A 137 -24.06 -1.85 16.06
CA ASP A 137 -24.07 -2.86 14.98
C ASP A 137 -23.53 -2.30 13.66
N THR A 138 -23.85 -1.05 13.34
CA THR A 138 -23.48 -0.37 12.10
C THR A 138 -22.68 0.90 12.31
N ASP A 139 -22.72 1.47 13.50
CA ASP A 139 -22.23 2.80 13.80
C ASP A 139 -21.10 2.77 14.84
N ILE A 140 -20.07 3.57 14.59
CA ILE A 140 -18.95 3.79 15.48
C ILE A 140 -18.99 5.25 15.88
N ASN A 141 -19.47 5.52 17.10
CA ASN A 141 -19.56 6.87 17.65
C ASN A 141 -18.23 7.31 18.20
N CYS A 142 -17.71 8.43 17.72
CA CYS A 142 -16.38 8.92 18.05
C CYS A 142 -16.42 10.37 18.54
N THR A 143 -15.36 10.75 19.26
CA THR A 143 -15.02 12.15 19.56
C THR A 143 -13.78 12.53 18.74
N VAL A 144 -13.83 13.67 18.05
CA VAL A 144 -12.71 14.25 17.31
C VAL A 144 -11.64 14.74 18.28
N CYS A 145 -10.39 14.30 18.12
CA CYS A 145 -9.29 14.62 19.03
C CYS A 145 -8.49 15.87 18.63
N ASN A 146 -8.52 16.24 17.33
CA ASN A 146 -7.84 17.43 16.82
C ASN A 146 -8.58 18.02 15.62
N ASP A 147 -8.47 19.34 15.46
CA ASP A 147 -9.06 20.05 14.32
C ASP A 147 -8.49 19.59 12.99
N GLY A 148 -9.33 19.57 11.96
CA GLY A 148 -8.88 19.23 10.62
C GLY A 148 -9.94 19.37 9.55
N THR A 149 -9.52 19.26 8.31
CA THR A 149 -10.40 19.21 7.13
C THR A 149 -10.33 17.84 6.50
N ILE A 150 -11.47 17.20 6.36
CA ILE A 150 -11.60 15.86 5.78
C ILE A 150 -12.25 15.93 4.41
N LYS A 151 -11.79 15.09 3.47
CA LYS A 151 -12.27 15.04 2.08
C LYS A 151 -12.86 13.67 1.76
N THR A 152 -13.66 13.63 0.71
CA THR A 152 -14.19 12.42 0.09
C THR A 152 -13.09 11.37 -0.16
N LYS A 153 -13.39 10.11 0.10
CA LYS A 153 -12.55 8.93 -0.19
C LYS A 153 -11.17 8.92 0.49
N LYS A 154 -11.02 9.65 1.60
CA LYS A 154 -9.78 9.62 2.38
C LYS A 154 -9.60 8.31 3.15
N GLY A 155 -8.34 7.92 3.36
CA GLY A 155 -7.98 6.70 4.08
C GLY A 155 -8.43 6.70 5.53
N VAL A 156 -8.81 5.53 6.02
CA VAL A 156 -9.19 5.25 7.41
C VAL A 156 -8.24 4.19 7.94
N ASN A 157 -7.55 4.47 9.04
CA ASN A 157 -6.61 3.55 9.66
C ASN A 157 -7.01 3.31 11.11
N VAL A 158 -6.86 2.06 11.56
CA VAL A 158 -7.23 1.63 12.91
C VAL A 158 -6.02 1.02 13.60
N PRO A 159 -5.17 1.83 14.26
CA PRO A 159 -3.93 1.36 14.85
C PRO A 159 -4.17 0.33 15.96
N GLY A 160 -3.42 -0.78 15.92
CA GLY A 160 -3.46 -1.81 16.97
C GLY A 160 -4.67 -2.73 16.94
N VAL A 161 -5.54 -2.62 15.94
CA VAL A 161 -6.69 -3.50 15.75
C VAL A 161 -6.38 -4.55 14.68
N HIS A 162 -6.73 -5.82 14.97
CA HIS A 162 -6.71 -6.88 13.99
C HIS A 162 -8.01 -6.83 13.18
N LEU A 163 -7.89 -6.43 11.90
CA LEU A 163 -9.02 -6.40 10.98
C LEU A 163 -9.27 -7.79 10.40
N THR A 164 -10.53 -8.24 10.40
CA THR A 164 -10.94 -9.54 9.82
C THR A 164 -11.08 -9.50 8.30
N MET A 165 -10.95 -8.31 7.71
CA MET A 165 -10.90 -8.07 6.27
C MET A 165 -9.88 -8.99 5.57
N PRO A 166 -10.25 -9.74 4.51
CA PRO A 166 -9.32 -10.50 3.69
C PRO A 166 -8.17 -9.62 3.18
N TYR A 167 -6.94 -10.15 3.20
CA TYR A 167 -5.80 -9.38 2.72
C TYR A 167 -5.81 -9.21 1.20
N MET A 168 -6.00 -10.31 0.47
CA MET A 168 -6.05 -10.32 -0.99
C MET A 168 -7.47 -10.13 -1.50
N SER A 169 -7.73 -9.03 -2.18
CA SER A 169 -8.95 -8.87 -2.98
C SER A 169 -8.81 -9.64 -4.31
N GLN A 170 -9.94 -9.88 -4.98
CA GLN A 170 -9.94 -10.44 -6.33
C GLN A 170 -9.19 -9.53 -7.30
N ARG A 171 -9.28 -8.21 -7.14
CA ARG A 171 -8.55 -7.22 -7.92
C ARG A 171 -7.04 -7.35 -7.68
N ASP A 172 -6.57 -7.39 -6.43
CA ASP A 172 -5.13 -7.56 -6.14
C ASP A 172 -4.59 -8.85 -6.76
N THR A 173 -5.38 -9.93 -6.75
CA THR A 173 -5.02 -11.18 -7.42
C THR A 173 -4.85 -10.96 -8.93
N SER A 174 -5.82 -10.31 -9.59
CA SER A 174 -5.75 -10.02 -11.03
C SER A 174 -4.59 -9.09 -11.37
N ASP A 175 -4.34 -8.06 -10.54
CA ASP A 175 -3.24 -7.13 -10.71
C ASP A 175 -1.87 -7.84 -10.63
N ILE A 176 -1.70 -8.76 -9.68
CA ILE A 176 -0.47 -9.56 -9.53
C ILE A 176 -0.28 -10.48 -10.74
N LEU A 177 -1.33 -11.17 -11.21
CA LEU A 177 -1.25 -12.03 -12.40
C LEU A 177 -0.85 -11.23 -13.62
N PHE A 178 -1.49 -10.08 -13.86
CA PHE A 178 -1.10 -9.16 -14.92
C PHE A 178 0.38 -8.76 -14.81
N GLY A 179 0.84 -8.42 -13.60
CA GLY A 179 2.24 -8.05 -13.36
C GLY A 179 3.22 -9.17 -13.71
N ILE A 180 2.88 -10.42 -13.39
CA ILE A 180 3.68 -11.60 -13.74
C ILE A 180 3.72 -11.77 -15.26
N GLU A 181 2.59 -11.71 -15.96
CA GLU A 181 2.49 -11.84 -17.41
C GLU A 181 3.26 -10.74 -18.16
N GLN A 182 3.26 -9.51 -17.64
CA GLN A 182 4.03 -8.41 -18.22
C GLN A 182 5.53 -8.47 -17.88
N GLY A 183 5.96 -9.28 -16.91
CA GLY A 183 7.36 -9.39 -16.50
C GLY A 183 7.79 -8.25 -15.57
N PHE A 184 6.95 -7.86 -14.62
CA PHE A 184 7.36 -6.97 -13.52
C PHE A 184 8.43 -7.65 -12.67
N ASP A 185 9.42 -6.90 -12.19
CA ASP A 185 10.54 -7.44 -11.43
C ASP A 185 10.22 -7.57 -9.94
N LEU A 186 9.35 -6.71 -9.43
CA LEU A 186 9.09 -6.52 -8.01
C LEU A 186 7.58 -6.38 -7.75
N ILE A 187 7.11 -6.94 -6.63
CA ILE A 187 5.76 -6.71 -6.11
C ILE A 187 5.86 -6.01 -4.75
N SER A 188 5.21 -4.86 -4.63
CA SER A 188 5.04 -4.14 -3.36
C SER A 188 3.71 -4.57 -2.73
N ALA A 189 3.78 -5.25 -1.59
CA ALA A 189 2.63 -5.72 -0.85
C ALA A 189 2.10 -4.61 0.06
N SER A 190 1.15 -3.80 -0.43
CA SER A 190 0.56 -2.70 0.33
C SER A 190 -0.25 -3.20 1.52
N PHE A 191 -0.13 -2.52 2.66
CA PHE A 191 -0.89 -2.80 3.89
C PHE A 191 -0.73 -4.22 4.47
N ALA A 192 0.35 -4.94 4.16
CA ALA A 192 0.61 -6.24 4.80
C ALA A 192 0.70 -6.09 6.33
N ARG A 193 -0.11 -6.87 7.07
CA ARG A 193 -0.31 -6.77 8.51
C ARG A 193 0.50 -7.79 9.30
N ASN A 194 0.74 -8.95 8.67
CA ASN A 194 1.37 -10.11 9.32
C ASN A 194 2.00 -11.05 8.27
N ALA A 195 2.68 -12.10 8.73
CA ALA A 195 3.33 -13.08 7.85
C ALA A 195 2.34 -13.86 6.99
N GLN A 196 1.11 -14.07 7.47
CA GLN A 196 0.09 -14.79 6.73
C GLN A 196 -0.35 -14.03 5.47
N ASP A 197 -0.46 -12.70 5.54
CA ASP A 197 -0.77 -11.85 4.38
C ASP A 197 0.29 -12.02 3.27
N ILE A 198 1.56 -12.11 3.65
CA ILE A 198 2.66 -12.33 2.71
C ILE A 198 2.64 -13.75 2.13
N MET A 199 2.34 -14.73 2.97
CA MET A 199 2.19 -16.11 2.53
C MET A 199 1.04 -16.29 1.56
N GLU A 200 -0.05 -15.53 1.71
CA GLU A 200 -1.17 -15.56 0.78
C GLU A 200 -0.74 -15.10 -0.64
N ILE A 201 0.02 -13.99 -0.74
CA ILE A 201 0.62 -13.57 -2.02
C ILE A 201 1.52 -14.66 -2.58
N TYR A 202 2.42 -15.21 -1.76
CA TYR A 202 3.38 -16.22 -2.18
C TYR A 202 2.68 -17.45 -2.75
N ILE A 203 1.68 -17.99 -2.04
CA ILE A 203 0.93 -19.18 -2.47
C ILE A 203 0.21 -18.90 -3.79
N ARG A 204 -0.39 -17.71 -3.96
CA ARG A 204 -1.06 -17.32 -5.20
C ARG A 204 -0.10 -17.28 -6.39
N ILE A 205 1.06 -16.66 -6.21
CA ILE A 205 2.08 -16.61 -7.27
C ILE A 205 2.58 -18.02 -7.62
N GLN A 206 2.87 -18.85 -6.60
CA GLN A 206 3.33 -20.22 -6.78
C GLN A 206 2.31 -21.09 -7.53
N SER A 207 1.03 -20.99 -7.15
CA SER A 207 -0.04 -21.76 -7.80
C SER A 207 -0.22 -21.39 -9.28
N TYR A 208 0.05 -20.12 -9.64
CA TYR A 208 -0.04 -19.67 -11.04
C TYR A 208 1.16 -20.10 -11.87
N LEU A 209 2.36 -19.94 -11.33
CA LEU A 209 3.60 -20.21 -12.06
C LEU A 209 3.91 -21.72 -12.16
N GLN A 210 3.25 -22.56 -11.37
CA GLN A 210 3.52 -24.02 -11.26
C GLN A 210 5.03 -24.34 -11.06
N MET A 211 5.79 -23.39 -10.54
CA MET A 211 7.23 -23.45 -10.38
C MET A 211 7.64 -23.11 -8.96
N ASP A 212 8.65 -23.79 -8.47
CA ASP A 212 9.27 -23.54 -7.17
C ASP A 212 10.27 -22.36 -7.32
N MET A 213 9.78 -21.14 -7.20
CA MET A 213 10.55 -19.93 -7.45
C MET A 213 10.95 -19.18 -6.19
N CYS A 214 12.14 -18.57 -6.20
CA CYS A 214 12.56 -17.62 -5.18
C CYS A 214 11.90 -16.26 -5.46
N ILE A 215 11.06 -15.80 -4.53
CA ILE A 215 10.27 -14.58 -4.67
C ILE A 215 10.78 -13.52 -3.67
N THR A 216 10.97 -12.28 -4.08
CA THR A 216 11.34 -11.15 -3.21
C THR A 216 10.13 -10.21 -3.01
N ILE A 217 9.55 -10.10 -1.79
CA ILE A 217 8.36 -9.27 -1.48
C ILE A 217 8.74 -7.90 -0.89
N VAL A 218 8.11 -6.84 -1.34
CA VAL A 218 8.17 -5.51 -0.72
C VAL A 218 6.97 -5.31 0.19
N ILE A 219 7.18 -5.05 1.47
CA ILE A 219 6.11 -4.70 2.42
C ILE A 219 6.11 -3.18 2.62
N GLN A 220 4.96 -2.55 2.37
CA GLN A 220 4.73 -1.17 2.71
C GLN A 220 3.89 -1.09 3.98
N SER A 221 4.47 -0.59 5.07
CA SER A 221 3.76 -0.35 6.33
C SER A 221 3.71 1.15 6.63
N SER A 222 2.51 1.72 6.68
CA SER A 222 2.30 3.15 6.86
C SER A 222 2.19 3.60 8.33
N TYR A 223 2.15 2.69 9.34
CA TYR A 223 1.65 3.06 10.67
C TYR A 223 2.34 2.42 11.87
N MET A 224 3.65 2.63 12.08
CA MET A 224 4.25 2.34 13.40
C MET A 224 5.39 3.30 13.77
N ARG A 225 5.54 3.62 15.07
CA ARG A 225 6.70 4.37 15.58
C ARG A 225 7.98 3.58 15.30
N LYS A 226 9.07 4.24 14.89
CA LYS A 226 10.35 3.66 14.38
C LYS A 226 10.85 2.43 15.13
N LYS A 227 10.71 2.38 16.47
CA LYS A 227 11.22 1.27 17.30
C LYS A 227 10.33 0.03 17.22
N ILE A 228 9.01 0.20 17.28
CA ILE A 228 8.00 -0.87 17.21
C ILE A 228 8.02 -1.49 15.81
N GLN A 229 8.16 -0.68 14.79
CA GLN A 229 8.22 -1.08 13.39
C GLN A 229 9.42 -1.97 13.08
N ARG A 230 10.62 -1.67 13.59
CA ARG A 230 11.81 -2.52 13.41
C ARG A 230 11.67 -3.88 14.08
N GLN A 231 11.07 -3.94 15.27
CA GLN A 231 10.84 -5.20 15.97
C GLN A 231 9.78 -6.05 15.26
N HIS A 232 8.69 -5.44 14.80
CA HIS A 232 7.62 -6.12 14.07
C HIS A 232 8.13 -6.71 12.76
N ILE A 233 8.90 -5.92 11.98
CA ILE A 233 9.50 -6.39 10.73
C ILE A 233 10.50 -7.52 10.98
N ARG A 234 11.34 -7.39 12.01
CA ARG A 234 12.30 -8.45 12.35
C ARG A 234 11.58 -9.76 12.68
N LYS A 235 10.53 -9.72 13.50
CA LYS A 235 9.69 -10.87 13.83
C LYS A 235 9.01 -11.45 12.58
N LEU A 236 8.46 -10.58 11.72
CA LEU A 236 7.84 -10.95 10.45
C LEU A 236 8.85 -11.64 9.50
N MET A 237 10.07 -11.11 9.41
CA MET A 237 11.15 -11.70 8.61
C MET A 237 11.58 -13.07 9.14
N GLU A 238 11.69 -13.22 10.46
CA GLU A 238 12.00 -14.50 11.10
C GLU A 238 10.92 -15.54 10.82
N GLU A 239 9.64 -15.18 10.95
CA GLU A 239 8.50 -16.06 10.66
C GLU A 239 8.45 -16.47 9.18
N ILE A 240 8.70 -15.56 8.24
CA ILE A 240 8.73 -15.83 6.80
C ILE A 240 9.93 -16.73 6.45
N THR A 241 11.11 -16.45 7.01
CA THR A 241 12.33 -17.24 6.77
C THR A 241 12.19 -18.68 7.28
N ILE A 242 11.60 -18.86 8.46
CA ILE A 242 11.33 -20.20 9.05
C ILE A 242 10.37 -21.00 8.16
N ARG A 243 9.33 -20.35 7.59
CA ARG A 243 8.29 -21.03 6.81
C ARG A 243 8.68 -21.33 5.36
N CYS A 244 9.51 -20.48 4.74
CA CYS A 244 9.72 -20.52 3.30
C CYS A 244 11.16 -20.62 2.82
N GLY A 245 12.20 -20.48 3.64
CA GLY A 245 13.63 -20.69 3.30
C GLY A 245 14.20 -20.00 2.06
N ARG A 246 13.36 -19.45 1.16
CA ARG A 246 13.70 -18.93 -0.17
C ARG A 246 13.22 -17.50 -0.43
N ILE A 247 12.75 -16.77 0.59
CA ILE A 247 12.30 -15.39 0.42
C ILE A 247 13.42 -14.43 0.84
N LYS A 248 13.87 -13.56 -0.09
CA LYS A 248 14.74 -12.43 0.24
C LYS A 248 13.89 -11.20 0.54
N VAL A 249 14.11 -10.61 1.70
CA VAL A 249 13.42 -9.42 2.18
C VAL A 249 14.33 -8.21 2.05
N ILE A 250 13.91 -7.18 1.33
CA ILE A 250 14.63 -5.91 1.21
C ILE A 250 13.78 -4.82 1.84
N THR A 251 14.35 -4.11 2.82
CA THR A 251 13.71 -2.97 3.47
C THR A 251 14.18 -1.67 2.83
N ILE A 252 13.27 -0.91 2.24
CA ILE A 252 13.51 0.44 1.73
C ILE A 252 13.02 1.44 2.77
N LEU A 253 13.92 2.27 3.31
CA LEU A 253 13.58 3.34 4.24
C LEU A 253 13.43 4.65 3.47
N PRO A 254 12.26 5.32 3.53
CA PRO A 254 12.10 6.64 2.92
C PRO A 254 12.81 7.73 3.73
N THR A 255 13.36 8.70 3.01
CA THR A 255 13.84 9.97 3.55
C THR A 255 12.71 10.98 3.51
N GLY A 256 12.22 11.42 4.68
CA GLY A 256 11.14 12.43 4.79
C GLY A 256 10.10 12.12 5.86
N GLN A 257 9.21 13.07 6.13
CA GLN A 257 8.21 13.01 7.23
C GLN A 257 7.11 11.94 7.08
N ARG A 258 7.02 11.21 5.96
CA ARG A 258 6.10 10.09 5.75
C ARG A 258 6.92 8.81 5.58
N GLN A 259 7.08 8.04 6.66
CA GLN A 259 7.85 6.82 6.65
C GLN A 259 7.00 5.63 6.22
N GLN A 260 7.32 5.10 5.05
CA GLN A 260 6.83 3.80 4.56
C GLN A 260 7.99 2.81 4.56
N ILE A 261 7.78 1.60 5.06
CA ILE A 261 8.73 0.50 4.90
C ILE A 261 8.23 -0.37 3.77
N GLN A 262 9.09 -0.59 2.80
CA GLN A 262 8.81 -1.46 1.65
C GLN A 262 9.67 -2.72 1.73
N LEU A 263 9.06 -3.87 1.60
CA LEU A 263 9.69 -5.16 1.42
C LEU A 263 9.56 -5.57 -0.05
N VAL A 264 10.63 -5.94 -0.73
CA VAL A 264 10.62 -6.19 -2.19
C VAL A 264 10.69 -7.69 -2.52
N LEU A 265 9.76 -8.20 -3.30
CA LEU A 265 9.78 -9.51 -3.96
C LEU A 265 10.49 -9.45 -5.31
N LYS A 266 11.43 -10.33 -5.56
CA LYS A 266 12.14 -10.48 -6.82
C LYS A 266 11.62 -11.69 -7.57
N LEU A 267 11.16 -11.49 -8.80
CA LEU A 267 10.88 -12.58 -9.74
C LEU A 267 12.20 -13.01 -10.43
N PRO A 268 12.44 -14.31 -10.72
CA PRO A 268 13.68 -14.74 -11.34
C PRO A 268 13.71 -14.41 -12.82
N GLU A 269 14.95 -14.23 -13.29
CA GLU A 269 15.36 -13.93 -14.64
C GLU A 269 15.20 -12.49 -15.10
N HIS A 270 16.12 -11.64 -14.67
CA HIS A 270 16.68 -10.56 -15.51
C HIS A 270 17.81 -9.84 -14.76
N ARG A 271 18.66 -9.07 -15.45
CA ARG A 271 19.85 -8.31 -14.99
C ARG A 271 19.70 -7.45 -13.70
N VAL A 272 18.52 -7.46 -13.08
CA VAL A 272 18.18 -6.75 -11.83
C VAL A 272 18.91 -7.34 -10.61
N THR A 273 19.48 -8.54 -10.72
CA THR A 273 20.23 -9.20 -9.63
C THR A 273 21.41 -8.38 -9.12
N GLN A 274 21.94 -7.46 -9.93
CA GLN A 274 23.06 -6.58 -9.58
C GLN A 274 22.62 -5.26 -8.91
N LEU A 275 21.32 -4.92 -8.93
CA LEU A 275 20.81 -3.66 -8.39
C LEU A 275 20.45 -3.72 -6.90
N LEU A 276 20.19 -4.88 -6.37
CA LEU A 276 19.79 -5.16 -4.99
C LEU A 276 20.94 -5.79 -4.22
#